data_d41bbbf6b56cb32df12a32d1c5409ca1
#
_entry.id   d41bbbf6b56cb32df12a32d1c5409ca1
#
_cell.length_a   1.000
_cell.length_b   1.000
_cell.length_c   1.000
_cell.angle_alpha   90.00
_cell.angle_beta   90.00
_cell.angle_gamma   90.00
#
_symmetry.space_group_name_H-M   'P 1'
#
loop_
_entity.id
_entity.type
_entity.pdbx_description
1 polymer ?
#
loop_
_entity_poly.entity_id
_entity_poly.type
_entity_poly.pdbx_seq_one_letter_code
_entity_poly.pdbx_strand_id
1 'polypeptide(L)'
;MVNTTNYVGTLFDNNESNPSKITLAFTMAGVALKKGHSASVILMVDAVRLALPNALDDVNIGAPFEPAGELLEAFIEKGGQVLVCSACMKHNGVEESAIDKRFTVISGDDVVELLMNAKGSLQLS
;
A
#
# COMPACT_ATOMS: atom_id res chain seq x y z
N MET A 1 -12.18 6.48 -12.74
CA MET A 1 -12.47 6.93 -11.38
C MET A 1 -11.99 5.93 -10.36
N VAL A 2 -11.30 6.40 -9.30
CA VAL A 2 -10.79 5.51 -8.25
C VAL A 2 -11.90 5.12 -7.27
N ASN A 3 -11.84 3.91 -6.74
CA ASN A 3 -12.75 3.47 -5.69
C ASN A 3 -12.28 4.01 -4.35
N THR A 4 -13.10 4.85 -3.71
CA THR A 4 -12.77 5.40 -2.39
C THR A 4 -13.11 4.39 -1.30
N THR A 5 -12.38 4.45 -0.19
CA THR A 5 -12.53 3.52 0.93
C THR A 5 -12.60 4.29 2.25
N ASN A 6 -13.06 3.62 3.29
CA ASN A 6 -13.20 4.23 4.62
C ASN A 6 -11.83 4.50 5.27
N TYR A 7 -10.88 3.60 5.07
CA TYR A 7 -9.54 3.73 5.62
C TYR A 7 -8.54 3.88 4.48
N VAL A 8 -7.59 4.81 4.63
CA VAL A 8 -6.50 5.00 3.66
C VAL A 8 -5.18 5.08 4.42
N GLY A 9 -4.27 4.16 4.12
CA GLY A 9 -2.89 4.24 4.61
C GLY A 9 -1.99 4.69 3.47
N THR A 10 -1.12 5.68 3.72
CA THR A 10 -0.12 6.09 2.74
C THR A 10 1.25 5.63 3.20
N LEU A 11 2.03 5.06 2.29
CA LEU A 11 3.36 4.51 2.59
C LEU A 11 4.38 5.16 1.66
N PHE A 12 5.46 5.70 2.24
CA PHE A 12 6.47 6.45 1.50
C PHE A 12 7.81 5.75 1.39
N ASP A 13 8.08 4.76 2.23
CA ASP A 13 9.40 4.11 2.31
C ASP A 13 9.44 2.77 1.61
N ASN A 14 10.60 2.43 1.03
CA ASN A 14 10.82 1.09 0.48
C ASN A 14 11.41 0.16 1.56
N ASN A 15 11.64 -1.12 1.19
CA ASN A 15 12.08 -2.13 2.14
C ASN A 15 13.51 -1.90 2.66
N GLU A 16 14.34 -1.18 1.93
CA GLU A 16 15.70 -0.88 2.36
C GLU A 16 15.73 0.19 3.43
N SER A 17 14.82 1.18 3.32
CA SER A 17 14.81 2.31 4.25
C SER A 17 14.05 2.03 5.53
N ASN A 18 12.92 1.32 5.47
CA ASN A 18 12.14 1.10 6.69
C ASN A 18 11.16 -0.08 6.60
N PRO A 19 11.64 -1.29 6.86
CA PRO A 19 10.77 -2.47 6.82
C PRO A 19 9.66 -2.46 7.87
N SER A 20 9.87 -1.76 8.99
CA SER A 20 8.84 -1.67 10.04
C SER A 20 7.63 -0.87 9.58
N LYS A 21 7.85 0.23 8.85
CA LYS A 21 6.73 1.03 8.33
C LYS A 21 5.93 0.24 7.29
N ILE A 22 6.64 -0.53 6.44
CA ILE A 22 5.97 -1.37 5.45
C ILE A 22 5.06 -2.38 6.14
N THR A 23 5.60 -3.06 7.14
CA THR A 23 4.85 -4.06 7.89
C THR A 23 3.66 -3.42 8.59
N LEU A 24 3.85 -2.26 9.21
CA LEU A 24 2.77 -1.57 9.90
C LEU A 24 1.67 -1.11 8.93
N ALA A 25 2.04 -0.67 7.73
CA ALA A 25 1.06 -0.25 6.74
C ALA A 25 0.04 -1.35 6.45
N PHE A 26 0.52 -2.56 6.19
CA PHE A 26 -0.37 -3.68 5.87
C PHE A 26 -1.02 -4.29 7.11
N THR A 27 -0.36 -4.21 8.26
CA THR A 27 -0.96 -4.64 9.53
C THR A 27 -2.19 -3.78 9.84
N MET A 28 -2.05 -2.46 9.78
CA MET A 28 -3.15 -1.56 10.13
C MET A 28 -4.27 -1.60 9.10
N ALA A 29 -3.92 -1.70 7.82
CA ALA A 29 -4.93 -1.84 6.77
C ALA A 29 -5.72 -3.15 6.94
N GLY A 30 -5.04 -4.22 7.31
CA GLY A 30 -5.68 -5.50 7.61
C GLY A 30 -6.63 -5.43 8.80
N VAL A 31 -6.24 -4.68 9.83
CA VAL A 31 -7.11 -4.45 11.00
C VAL A 31 -8.37 -3.71 10.58
N ALA A 32 -8.24 -2.71 9.68
CA ALA A 32 -9.41 -1.97 9.18
C ALA A 32 -10.40 -2.91 8.49
N LEU A 33 -9.91 -3.82 7.65
CA LEU A 33 -10.78 -4.82 6.99
C LEU A 33 -11.44 -5.73 8.02
N LYS A 34 -10.68 -6.18 9.02
CA LYS A 34 -11.20 -7.06 10.07
C LYS A 34 -12.33 -6.39 10.85
N LYS A 35 -12.28 -5.07 11.02
CA LYS A 35 -13.32 -4.31 11.71
C LYS A 35 -14.51 -3.98 10.80
N GLY A 36 -14.50 -4.43 9.55
CA GLY A 36 -15.59 -4.22 8.60
C GLY A 36 -15.51 -2.96 7.77
N HIS A 37 -14.36 -2.28 7.78
CA HIS A 37 -14.16 -1.09 6.95
C HIS A 37 -13.52 -1.48 5.62
N SER A 38 -13.84 -0.73 4.56
CA SER A 38 -13.08 -0.83 3.32
C SER A 38 -11.73 -0.13 3.51
N ALA A 39 -10.70 -0.62 2.85
CA ALA A 39 -9.35 -0.12 3.10
C ALA A 39 -8.49 -0.08 1.82
N SER A 40 -7.65 0.95 1.76
CA SER A 40 -6.67 1.14 0.69
C SER A 40 -5.30 1.41 1.28
N VAL A 41 -4.26 0.92 0.60
CA VAL A 41 -2.88 1.32 0.87
C VAL A 41 -2.37 1.99 -0.40
N ILE A 42 -1.84 3.21 -0.27
CA ILE A 42 -1.29 3.96 -1.41
C ILE A 42 0.22 3.97 -1.29
N LEU A 43 0.89 3.44 -2.31
CA LEU A 43 2.35 3.45 -2.40
C LEU A 43 2.78 4.75 -3.10
N MET A 44 3.54 5.57 -2.40
CA MET A 44 4.00 6.87 -2.88
C MET A 44 5.50 7.02 -2.63
N VAL A 45 6.12 7.98 -3.28
CA VAL A 45 7.55 8.26 -3.14
C VAL A 45 8.33 6.97 -3.44
N ASP A 46 9.27 6.59 -2.59
CA ASP A 46 10.09 5.38 -2.82
C ASP A 46 9.30 4.07 -2.65
N ALA A 47 8.17 4.13 -1.98
CA ALA A 47 7.35 2.94 -1.77
C ALA A 47 6.77 2.37 -3.06
N VAL A 48 6.76 3.14 -4.16
CA VAL A 48 6.31 2.61 -5.45
C VAL A 48 7.17 1.42 -5.91
N ARG A 49 8.40 1.30 -5.41
CA ARG A 49 9.26 0.15 -5.72
C ARG A 49 8.70 -1.16 -5.12
N LEU A 50 7.85 -1.05 -4.11
CA LEU A 50 7.19 -2.22 -3.52
C LEU A 50 6.09 -2.79 -4.41
N ALA A 51 5.75 -2.08 -5.49
CA ALA A 51 4.77 -2.57 -6.45
C ALA A 51 5.34 -3.66 -7.38
N LEU A 52 6.66 -3.82 -7.40
CA LEU A 52 7.28 -4.88 -8.19
C LEU A 52 6.94 -6.25 -7.60
N PRO A 53 6.78 -7.28 -8.44
CA PRO A 53 6.43 -8.61 -7.93
C PRO A 53 7.43 -9.11 -6.90
N ASN A 54 6.92 -9.74 -5.84
CA ASN A 54 7.73 -10.34 -4.78
C ASN A 54 8.55 -9.35 -3.96
N ALA A 55 8.27 -8.05 -4.06
CA ALA A 55 9.05 -7.02 -3.36
C ALA A 55 8.97 -7.13 -1.83
N LEU A 56 7.90 -7.73 -1.30
CA LEU A 56 7.72 -7.87 0.14
C LEU A 56 8.16 -9.24 0.69
N ASP A 57 8.66 -10.13 -0.16
CA ASP A 57 8.99 -11.50 0.27
C ASP A 57 10.03 -11.56 1.37
N ASP A 58 10.98 -10.62 1.37
CA ASP A 58 12.05 -10.58 2.36
C ASP A 58 11.76 -9.67 3.55
N VAL A 59 10.58 -9.07 3.61
CA VAL A 59 10.25 -8.12 4.68
C VAL A 59 9.61 -8.86 5.84
N ASN A 60 10.40 -9.16 6.86
CA ASN A 60 9.98 -9.86 8.06
C ASN A 60 10.70 -9.28 9.27
N ILE A 61 10.01 -8.46 10.04
CA ILE A 61 10.60 -7.80 11.21
C ILE A 61 10.46 -8.61 12.49
N GLY A 62 9.76 -9.73 12.43
CA GLY A 62 9.64 -10.65 13.56
C GLY A 62 8.42 -10.39 14.43
N ALA A 63 8.15 -11.38 15.30
CA ALA A 63 7.00 -11.33 16.19
C ALA A 63 6.99 -10.05 17.03
N PRO A 64 5.81 -9.48 17.33
CA PRO A 64 4.48 -10.05 17.09
C PRO A 64 3.91 -9.80 15.68
N PHE A 65 4.72 -9.29 14.76
CA PHE A 65 4.27 -8.99 13.40
C PHE A 65 4.50 -10.18 12.47
N GLU A 66 3.53 -10.38 11.57
CA GLU A 66 3.64 -11.39 10.53
C GLU A 66 4.51 -10.86 9.38
N PRO A 67 5.10 -11.74 8.57
CA PRO A 67 5.84 -11.30 7.37
C PRO A 67 4.97 -10.43 6.47
N ALA A 68 5.56 -9.36 5.95
CA ALA A 68 4.81 -8.37 5.18
C ALA A 68 4.19 -8.95 3.91
N GLY A 69 4.85 -9.90 3.26
CA GLY A 69 4.30 -10.55 2.08
C GLY A 69 3.01 -11.31 2.38
N GLU A 70 2.93 -11.96 3.53
CA GLU A 70 1.73 -12.67 3.96
C GLU A 70 0.62 -11.68 4.30
N LEU A 71 0.97 -10.56 4.94
CA LEU A 71 0.00 -9.50 5.24
C LEU A 71 -0.60 -8.94 3.96
N LEU A 72 0.23 -8.72 2.94
CA LEU A 72 -0.21 -8.23 1.64
C LEU A 72 -1.20 -9.20 0.98
N GLU A 73 -0.85 -10.49 0.94
CA GLU A 73 -1.72 -11.50 0.33
C GLU A 73 -3.08 -11.56 1.04
N ALA A 74 -3.08 -11.56 2.36
CA ALA A 74 -4.31 -11.58 3.13
C ALA A 74 -5.14 -10.31 2.91
N PHE A 75 -4.47 -9.16 2.81
CA PHE A 75 -5.13 -7.88 2.57
C PHE A 75 -5.88 -7.88 1.24
N ILE A 76 -5.21 -8.32 0.18
CA ILE A 76 -5.82 -8.38 -1.17
C ILE A 76 -6.94 -9.40 -1.19
N GLU A 77 -6.72 -10.57 -0.61
CA GLU A 77 -7.71 -11.65 -0.58
C GLU A 77 -9.01 -11.21 0.10
N LYS A 78 -8.90 -10.36 1.11
CA LYS A 78 -10.07 -9.86 1.86
C LYS A 78 -10.68 -8.60 1.26
N GLY A 79 -10.26 -8.20 0.08
CA GLY A 79 -10.85 -7.10 -0.65
C GLY A 79 -10.18 -5.75 -0.49
N GLY A 80 -9.02 -5.71 0.15
CA GLY A 80 -8.23 -4.48 0.25
C GLY A 80 -7.65 -4.10 -1.12
N GLN A 81 -7.47 -2.81 -1.36
CA GLN A 81 -6.86 -2.37 -2.62
C GLN A 81 -5.52 -1.71 -2.39
N VAL A 82 -4.56 -2.02 -3.26
CA VAL A 82 -3.23 -1.43 -3.24
C VAL A 82 -3.10 -0.55 -4.48
N LEU A 83 -2.77 0.71 -4.26
CA LEU A 83 -2.74 1.73 -5.29
C LEU A 83 -1.33 2.30 -5.39
N VAL A 84 -0.90 2.65 -6.60
CA VAL A 84 0.48 3.09 -6.86
C VAL A 84 0.45 4.44 -7.55
N CYS A 85 1.16 5.43 -7.00
CA CYS A 85 1.20 6.78 -7.55
C CYS A 85 1.98 6.83 -8.87
N SER A 86 1.32 7.22 -9.95
CA SER A 86 1.93 7.22 -11.29
C SER A 86 3.12 8.17 -11.42
N ALA A 87 3.03 9.37 -10.85
CA ALA A 87 4.13 10.33 -10.91
C ALA A 87 5.35 9.82 -10.15
N CYS A 88 5.15 9.20 -9.00
CA CYS A 88 6.24 8.63 -8.22
C CYS A 88 6.89 7.44 -8.94
N MET A 89 6.09 6.65 -9.66
CA MET A 89 6.61 5.57 -10.49
C MET A 89 7.56 6.11 -11.55
N LYS A 90 7.14 7.15 -12.27
CA LYS A 90 7.98 7.77 -13.30
C LYS A 90 9.28 8.31 -12.71
N HIS A 91 9.18 8.99 -11.59
CA HIS A 91 10.35 9.56 -10.91
C HIS A 91 11.34 8.47 -10.47
N ASN A 92 10.84 7.31 -10.06
CA ASN A 92 11.66 6.20 -9.58
C ASN A 92 12.03 5.19 -10.68
N GLY A 93 11.62 5.42 -11.91
CA GLY A 93 11.93 4.51 -13.01
C GLY A 93 11.19 3.17 -12.94
N VAL A 94 10.03 3.15 -12.30
CA VAL A 94 9.20 1.95 -12.20
C VAL A 94 8.19 1.94 -13.34
N GLU A 95 8.26 0.91 -14.20
CA GLU A 95 7.38 0.77 -15.35
C GLU A 95 6.04 0.14 -14.95
N GLU A 96 4.94 0.64 -15.53
CA GLU A 96 3.62 0.06 -15.24
C GLU A 96 3.54 -1.41 -15.65
N SER A 97 4.23 -1.79 -16.73
CA SER A 97 4.23 -3.17 -17.22
C SER A 97 4.94 -4.13 -16.26
N ALA A 98 5.76 -3.61 -15.34
CA ALA A 98 6.58 -4.41 -14.45
C ALA A 98 5.93 -4.65 -13.09
N ILE A 99 4.89 -3.92 -12.72
CA ILE A 99 4.31 -4.04 -11.39
C ILE A 99 3.34 -5.23 -11.28
N ASP A 100 3.05 -5.61 -10.05
CA ASP A 100 2.08 -6.64 -9.74
C ASP A 100 0.73 -6.27 -10.36
N LYS A 101 0.14 -7.20 -11.10
CA LYS A 101 -1.12 -6.97 -11.84
C LYS A 101 -2.31 -6.71 -10.93
N ARG A 102 -2.21 -7.06 -9.67
CA ARG A 102 -3.30 -6.84 -8.70
C ARG A 102 -3.35 -5.39 -8.21
N PHE A 103 -2.29 -4.62 -8.44
CA PHE A 103 -2.20 -3.22 -8.01
C PHE A 103 -2.73 -2.31 -9.10
N THR A 104 -3.29 -1.17 -8.69
CA THR A 104 -3.86 -0.18 -9.61
C THR A 104 -3.04 1.10 -9.59
N VAL A 105 -2.65 1.57 -10.77
CA VAL A 105 -1.92 2.83 -10.91
C VAL A 105 -2.93 3.98 -10.85
N ILE A 106 -2.63 4.99 -10.03
CA ILE A 106 -3.51 6.15 -9.84
C ILE A 106 -2.75 7.46 -10.00
N SER A 107 -3.49 8.54 -10.23
CA SER A 107 -2.95 9.89 -10.35
C SER A 107 -2.94 10.60 -9.00
N GLY A 108 -2.30 11.77 -8.94
CA GLY A 108 -2.36 12.62 -7.76
C GLY A 108 -3.77 13.07 -7.44
N ASP A 109 -4.59 13.31 -8.45
CA ASP A 109 -6.00 13.65 -8.25
C ASP A 109 -6.73 12.55 -7.49
N ASP A 110 -6.46 11.30 -7.87
CA ASP A 110 -7.05 10.14 -7.21
C ASP A 110 -6.60 10.03 -5.74
N VAL A 111 -5.33 10.34 -5.46
CA VAL A 111 -4.82 10.32 -4.09
C VAL A 111 -5.61 11.29 -3.22
N VAL A 112 -5.81 12.52 -3.71
CA VAL A 112 -6.58 13.53 -2.95
C VAL A 112 -8.02 13.07 -2.77
N GLU A 113 -8.62 12.52 -3.81
CA GLU A 113 -10.00 12.01 -3.73
C GLU A 113 -10.13 10.92 -2.67
N LEU A 114 -9.17 10.00 -2.62
CA LEU A 114 -9.15 8.94 -1.61
C LEU A 114 -9.05 9.52 -0.19
N LEU A 115 -8.14 10.48 0.00
CA LEU A 115 -7.92 11.07 1.32
C LEU A 115 -9.12 11.90 1.77
N MET A 116 -9.74 12.66 0.86
CA MET A 116 -10.88 13.51 1.21
C MET A 116 -12.14 12.70 1.53
N ASN A 117 -12.24 11.48 1.02
CA ASN A 117 -13.39 10.61 1.27
C ASN A 117 -13.14 9.59 2.38
N ALA A 118 -11.95 9.52 2.91
CA ALA A 118 -11.62 8.59 3.99
C ALA A 118 -12.22 9.05 5.32
N LYS A 119 -12.71 8.11 6.11
CA LYS A 119 -13.16 8.38 7.46
C LYS A 119 -11.97 8.38 8.43
N GLY A 120 -10.93 7.64 8.09
CA GLY A 120 -9.69 7.62 8.84
C GLY A 120 -8.52 7.36 7.92
N SER A 121 -7.35 7.90 8.28
CA SER A 121 -6.14 7.71 7.48
C SER A 121 -4.92 7.63 8.38
N LEU A 122 -3.87 6.97 7.87
CA LEU A 122 -2.60 6.86 8.56
C LEU A 122 -1.49 7.12 7.55
N GLN A 123 -0.66 8.11 7.84
CA GLN A 123 0.47 8.45 6.98
C GLN A 123 1.73 7.83 7.54
N LEU A 124 2.31 6.91 6.80
CA LEU A 124 3.52 6.17 7.17
C LEU A 124 4.71 6.74 6.38
N SER A 125 5.18 7.86 6.85
CA SER A 125 6.28 8.60 6.20
C SER A 125 7.51 8.75 7.07
#